data_4488491f8774b82d16c619848424fa2c
#
_entry.id   4488491f8774b82d16c619848424fa2c
#
_cell.length_a   1.000
_cell.length_b   1.000
_cell.length_c   1.000
_cell.angle_alpha   90.00
_cell.angle_beta   90.00
_cell.angle_gamma   90.00
#
_symmetry.space_group_name_H-M   'P 1'
#
loop_
_entity.id
_entity.type
_entity.pdbx_description
1 polymer ?
#
loop_
_entity_poly.entity_id
_entity_poly.type
_entity_poly.pdbx_seq_one_letter_code
_entity_poly.pdbx_strand_id
1 'polypeptide(L)'
;MPSSVCGDPMMCQNCKKSVPNAIFHVYHRRGFHYPAQKCEENFILFLIKGEMLVNSREYAGTMLKAGEFMLQPISSKIEMLAMTDVECIYYQFNQPELFCDIRYNRIMKETDPPLIPSPLPIIPELQHFLESARTYLSEKKICRDLLSLKRKELAFILGYFYSDYDLASFTILPEGVTAEEMIASSPTWQKAMESVRVNSHSV
;
A
#
# COMPACT_ATOMS: atom_id res chain seq x y z
N MET A 1 -0.23 -15.54 -31.34
CA MET A 1 0.47 -15.20 -30.07
C MET A 1 1.01 -13.80 -30.23
N PRO A 2 0.62 -12.83 -29.40
CA PRO A 2 1.19 -11.49 -29.49
C PRO A 2 2.67 -11.58 -29.09
N SER A 3 3.54 -11.15 -29.99
CA SER A 3 4.97 -10.99 -29.71
C SER A 3 5.11 -10.02 -28.53
N SER A 4 5.89 -10.40 -27.51
CA SER A 4 6.20 -9.51 -26.38
C SER A 4 6.81 -8.21 -26.91
N VAL A 5 6.27 -7.08 -26.48
CA VAL A 5 6.75 -5.74 -26.88
C VAL A 5 8.25 -5.54 -26.61
N CYS A 6 8.82 -6.32 -25.67
CA CYS A 6 10.23 -6.26 -25.30
C CYS A 6 11.09 -7.42 -25.83
N GLY A 7 10.58 -8.30 -26.71
CA GLY A 7 11.34 -9.49 -27.12
C GLY A 7 11.56 -10.46 -25.94
N ASP A 8 12.67 -11.19 -25.98
CA ASP A 8 13.05 -12.09 -24.88
C ASP A 8 13.42 -11.28 -23.63
N PRO A 9 12.70 -11.45 -22.49
CA PRO A 9 13.01 -10.76 -21.24
C PRO A 9 14.46 -10.97 -20.76
N MET A 10 15.08 -12.11 -21.13
CA MET A 10 16.48 -12.39 -20.79
C MET A 10 17.46 -11.52 -21.57
N MET A 11 17.06 -10.98 -22.70
CA MET A 11 17.90 -10.14 -23.57
C MET A 11 17.65 -8.64 -23.37
N CYS A 12 16.52 -8.25 -22.77
CA CYS A 12 16.21 -6.87 -22.51
C CYS A 12 17.05 -6.29 -21.37
N GLN A 13 17.92 -5.34 -21.66
CA GLN A 13 18.76 -4.69 -20.65
C GLN A 13 17.94 -3.97 -19.56
N ASN A 14 16.75 -3.48 -19.88
CA ASN A 14 15.85 -2.83 -18.93
C ASN A 14 15.18 -3.84 -17.99
N CYS A 15 15.01 -5.10 -18.40
CA CYS A 15 14.46 -6.16 -17.57
C CYS A 15 15.50 -6.78 -16.62
N LYS A 16 16.80 -6.64 -16.92
CA LYS A 16 17.90 -7.21 -16.10
C LYS A 16 18.29 -6.35 -14.89
N LYS A 17 17.91 -5.09 -14.85
CA LYS A 17 18.23 -4.20 -13.74
C LYS A 17 17.18 -4.36 -12.66
N SER A 18 17.62 -4.53 -11.40
CA SER A 18 16.73 -4.45 -10.24
C SER A 18 15.94 -3.15 -10.31
N VAL A 19 14.63 -3.25 -10.23
CA VAL A 19 13.74 -2.10 -10.31
C VAL A 19 13.51 -1.62 -8.88
N PRO A 20 14.07 -0.47 -8.45
CA PRO A 20 13.60 0.18 -7.25
C PRO A 20 12.15 0.59 -7.49
N ASN A 21 11.30 0.47 -6.49
CA ASN A 21 9.89 0.81 -6.57
C ASN A 21 9.06 -0.21 -7.36
N ALA A 22 8.75 -1.32 -6.73
CA ALA A 22 8.05 -2.44 -7.34
C ALA A 22 6.55 -2.41 -7.04
N ILE A 23 5.77 -2.89 -8.00
CA ILE A 23 4.36 -3.23 -7.78
C ILE A 23 4.28 -4.75 -7.58
N PHE A 24 3.62 -5.18 -6.51
CA PHE A 24 3.43 -6.59 -6.18
C PHE A 24 1.95 -6.91 -6.11
N HIS A 25 1.55 -8.01 -6.69
CA HIS A 25 0.21 -8.57 -6.57
C HIS A 25 0.31 -9.83 -5.70
N VAL A 26 -0.41 -9.86 -4.59
CA VAL A 26 -0.29 -10.94 -3.60
C VAL A 26 -1.66 -11.40 -3.12
N TYR A 27 -1.69 -12.68 -2.73
CA TYR A 27 -2.83 -13.34 -2.10
C TYR A 27 -2.40 -13.89 -0.75
N HIS A 28 -3.22 -13.65 0.26
CA HIS A 28 -3.04 -14.23 1.58
C HIS A 28 -4.32 -14.92 2.00
N ARG A 29 -4.18 -16.07 2.65
CA ARG A 29 -5.31 -16.77 3.25
C ARG A 29 -5.70 -16.11 4.56
N ARG A 30 -6.94 -16.32 4.97
CA ARG A 30 -7.41 -15.94 6.31
C ARG A 30 -6.44 -16.42 7.38
N GLY A 31 -6.16 -15.56 8.35
CA GLY A 31 -5.21 -15.82 9.44
C GLY A 31 -3.75 -15.58 9.08
N PHE A 32 -3.42 -15.19 7.84
CA PHE A 32 -2.06 -14.76 7.52
C PHE A 32 -1.71 -13.53 8.37
N HIS A 33 -0.63 -13.67 9.13
CA HIS A 33 -0.11 -12.64 10.01
C HIS A 33 1.23 -12.13 9.49
N TYR A 34 1.29 -10.84 9.18
CA TYR A 34 2.53 -10.14 8.91
C TYR A 34 3.01 -9.51 10.22
N PRO A 35 4.11 -10.03 10.80
CA PRO A 35 4.55 -9.59 12.12
C PRO A 35 5.02 -8.14 12.11
N ALA A 36 4.93 -7.50 13.26
CA ALA A 36 5.30 -6.11 13.41
C ALA A 36 6.76 -5.86 12.98
N GLN A 37 6.93 -5.13 11.90
CA GLN A 37 8.25 -4.78 11.38
C GLN A 37 8.28 -3.37 10.80
N LYS A 38 9.49 -2.80 10.78
CA LYS A 38 9.74 -1.46 10.26
C LYS A 38 9.68 -1.47 8.73
N CYS A 39 8.98 -0.51 8.15
CA CYS A 39 8.95 -0.30 6.70
C CYS A 39 10.28 0.29 6.23
N GLU A 40 10.91 -0.36 5.28
CA GLU A 40 12.15 0.14 4.65
C GLU A 40 11.87 1.16 3.54
N GLU A 41 10.66 1.14 2.98
CA GLU A 41 10.19 2.05 1.94
C GLU A 41 8.76 2.51 2.24
N ASN A 42 8.34 3.60 1.61
CA ASN A 42 6.92 3.96 1.57
C ASN A 42 6.17 2.94 0.73
N PHE A 43 4.96 2.58 1.10
CA PHE A 43 4.12 1.78 0.23
C PHE A 43 2.65 2.17 0.30
N ILE A 44 1.95 1.93 -0.78
CA ILE A 44 0.49 1.98 -0.84
C ILE A 44 0.00 0.54 -0.87
N LEU A 45 -0.93 0.23 0.01
CA LEU A 45 -1.64 -1.04 0.04
C LEU A 45 -3.05 -0.85 -0.51
N PHE A 46 -3.35 -1.43 -1.66
CA PHE A 46 -4.68 -1.47 -2.26
C PHE A 46 -5.31 -2.82 -1.94
N LEU A 47 -6.43 -2.83 -1.22
CA LEU A 47 -7.16 -4.06 -0.93
C LEU A 47 -8.24 -4.30 -1.99
N ILE A 48 -8.00 -5.31 -2.84
CA ILE A 48 -8.89 -5.65 -3.95
C ILE A 48 -10.03 -6.55 -3.48
N LYS A 49 -9.73 -7.47 -2.56
CA LYS A 49 -10.69 -8.42 -2.02
C LYS A 49 -10.42 -8.71 -0.55
N GLY A 50 -11.49 -8.93 0.22
CA GLY A 50 -11.42 -9.36 1.61
C GLY A 50 -11.32 -8.22 2.61
N GLU A 51 -10.85 -8.55 3.80
CA GLU A 51 -10.68 -7.64 4.93
C GLU A 51 -9.36 -7.90 5.62
N MET A 52 -8.63 -6.84 5.95
CA MET A 52 -7.33 -6.88 6.61
C MET A 52 -7.32 -5.94 7.80
N LEU A 53 -6.98 -6.43 8.96
CA LEU A 53 -6.73 -5.60 10.14
C LEU A 53 -5.29 -5.10 10.08
N VAL A 54 -5.14 -3.79 10.13
CA VAL A 54 -3.84 -3.10 10.07
C VAL A 54 -3.59 -2.43 11.41
N ASN A 55 -2.38 -2.56 11.90
CA ASN A 55 -1.93 -1.93 13.11
C ASN A 55 -0.57 -1.26 12.88
N SER A 56 -0.58 0.04 12.86
CA SER A 56 0.62 0.89 12.75
C SER A 56 0.40 2.16 13.54
N ARG A 57 1.40 3.00 13.60
CA ARG A 57 1.27 4.34 14.20
C ARG A 57 0.16 5.15 13.53
N GLU A 58 0.08 5.09 12.21
CA GLU A 58 -0.89 5.85 11.41
C GLU A 58 -2.28 5.20 11.43
N TYR A 59 -2.33 3.87 11.50
CA TYR A 59 -3.58 3.09 11.38
C TYR A 59 -3.74 2.12 12.55
N ALA A 60 -3.93 2.65 13.75
CA ALA A 60 -4.03 1.84 14.96
C ALA A 60 -5.31 1.00 15.00
N GLY A 61 -5.18 -0.31 14.76
CA GLY A 61 -6.30 -1.26 14.77
C GLY A 61 -7.36 -0.96 13.70
N THR A 62 -6.96 -0.44 12.56
CA THR A 62 -7.86 -0.06 11.48
C THR A 62 -8.21 -1.26 10.60
N MET A 63 -9.50 -1.45 10.34
CA MET A 63 -9.97 -2.46 9.39
C MET A 63 -9.97 -1.88 7.98
N LEU A 64 -9.07 -2.39 7.14
CA LEU A 64 -9.05 -2.11 5.70
C LEU A 64 -9.97 -3.10 4.98
N LYS A 65 -10.84 -2.61 4.11
CA LYS A 65 -11.83 -3.39 3.37
C LYS A 65 -11.57 -3.38 1.87
N ALA A 66 -12.10 -4.38 1.18
CA ALA A 66 -12.07 -4.41 -0.28
C ALA A 66 -12.61 -3.10 -0.87
N GLY A 67 -11.90 -2.54 -1.85
CA GLY A 67 -12.21 -1.24 -2.44
C GLY A 67 -11.62 -0.04 -1.69
N GLU A 68 -10.75 -0.28 -0.72
CA GLU A 68 -10.03 0.76 0.01
C GLU A 68 -8.51 0.62 -0.17
N PHE A 69 -7.81 1.71 0.06
CA PHE A 69 -6.36 1.71 0.13
C PHE A 69 -5.83 2.57 1.27
N MET A 70 -4.61 2.30 1.66
CA MET A 70 -3.88 3.07 2.65
C MET A 70 -2.44 3.28 2.21
N LEU A 71 -1.81 4.31 2.76
CA LEU A 71 -0.40 4.58 2.55
C LEU A 71 0.36 4.43 3.86
N GLN A 72 1.41 3.65 3.81
CA GLN A 72 2.29 3.42 4.94
C GLN A 72 3.63 4.11 4.71
N PRO A 73 4.02 5.08 5.56
CA PRO A 73 5.28 5.79 5.42
C PRO A 73 6.49 4.93 5.75
N ILE A 74 7.63 5.29 5.16
CA ILE A 74 8.93 4.75 5.52
C ILE A 74 9.21 4.95 7.02
N SER A 75 9.90 4.01 7.62
CA SER A 75 10.27 3.99 9.04
C SER A 75 9.11 3.74 10.02
N SER A 76 7.88 3.72 9.55
CA SER A 76 6.76 3.28 10.36
C SER A 76 6.82 1.78 10.63
N LYS A 77 6.35 1.38 11.80
CA LYS A 77 6.22 -0.04 12.17
C LYS A 77 4.80 -0.48 11.87
N ILE A 78 4.65 -1.52 11.07
CA ILE A 78 3.35 -2.06 10.69
C ILE A 78 3.22 -3.54 11.02
N GLU A 79 2.03 -3.92 11.43
CA GLU A 79 1.58 -5.29 11.64
C GLU A 79 0.25 -5.48 10.94
N MET A 80 0.03 -6.61 10.26
CA MET A 80 -1.19 -6.85 9.51
C MET A 80 -1.70 -8.27 9.72
N LEU A 81 -3.04 -8.41 9.76
CA LEU A 81 -3.71 -9.68 9.93
C LEU A 81 -4.85 -9.81 8.90
N ALA A 82 -4.78 -10.84 8.06
CA ALA A 82 -5.86 -11.14 7.11
C ALA A 82 -7.07 -11.76 7.84
N MET A 83 -8.16 -11.02 7.91
CA MET A 83 -9.40 -11.45 8.58
C MET A 83 -10.22 -12.40 7.72
N THR A 84 -10.08 -12.29 6.40
CA THR A 84 -10.61 -13.20 5.39
C THR A 84 -9.50 -13.59 4.42
N ASP A 85 -9.81 -14.37 3.38
CA ASP A 85 -8.89 -14.48 2.23
C ASP A 85 -8.81 -13.13 1.53
N VAL A 86 -7.61 -12.62 1.32
CA VAL A 86 -7.37 -11.28 0.77
C VAL A 86 -6.57 -11.33 -0.52
N GLU A 87 -6.92 -10.41 -1.42
CA GLU A 87 -6.17 -10.07 -2.63
C GLU A 87 -5.78 -8.60 -2.54
N CYS A 88 -4.48 -8.31 -2.67
CA CYS A 88 -3.99 -6.95 -2.58
C CYS A 88 -2.86 -6.65 -3.58
N ILE A 89 -2.73 -5.37 -3.89
CA ILE A 89 -1.62 -4.84 -4.67
C ILE A 89 -0.84 -3.91 -3.75
N TYR A 90 0.46 -4.13 -3.68
CA TYR A 90 1.41 -3.23 -3.01
C TYR A 90 2.16 -2.43 -4.06
N TYR A 91 2.28 -1.15 -3.81
CA TYR A 91 3.14 -0.27 -4.58
C TYR A 91 4.16 0.36 -3.65
N GLN A 92 5.42 -0.03 -3.78
CA GLN A 92 6.54 0.53 -3.02
C GLN A 92 7.17 1.69 -3.78
N PHE A 93 7.54 2.76 -3.07
CA PHE A 93 8.14 3.94 -3.66
C PHE A 93 9.00 4.71 -2.67
N ASN A 94 9.99 5.42 -3.21
CA ASN A 94 10.80 6.36 -2.45
C ASN A 94 10.25 7.78 -2.62
N GLN A 95 10.27 8.59 -1.56
CA GLN A 95 9.91 10.00 -1.69
C GLN A 95 11.00 10.75 -2.48
N PRO A 96 10.66 11.82 -3.19
CA PRO A 96 9.37 12.52 -3.38
C PRO A 96 8.63 12.16 -4.68
N GLU A 97 8.91 11.02 -5.28
CA GLU A 97 8.53 10.69 -6.67
C GLU A 97 7.03 10.48 -6.93
N LEU A 98 6.19 10.41 -5.90
CA LEU A 98 4.76 10.18 -6.07
C LEU A 98 4.02 11.45 -6.49
N PHE A 99 4.46 12.61 -6.03
CA PHE A 99 3.86 13.91 -6.37
C PHE A 99 4.88 14.82 -7.03
N CYS A 100 4.41 15.76 -7.87
CA CYS A 100 5.31 16.81 -8.34
C CYS A 100 5.75 17.69 -7.14
N ASP A 101 6.96 18.23 -7.21
CA ASP A 101 7.58 19.00 -6.12
C ASP A 101 6.70 20.16 -5.61
N ILE A 102 5.99 20.82 -6.53
CA ILE A 102 5.11 21.95 -6.18
C ILE A 102 3.97 21.47 -5.27
N ARG A 103 3.31 20.37 -5.64
CA ARG A 103 2.19 19.83 -4.87
C ARG A 103 2.65 19.23 -3.56
N TYR A 104 3.75 18.49 -3.56
CA TYR A 104 4.36 17.96 -2.35
C TYR A 104 4.66 19.07 -1.33
N ASN A 105 5.32 20.14 -1.78
CA ASN A 105 5.62 21.29 -0.93
C ASN A 105 4.37 22.00 -0.42
N ARG A 106 3.29 22.07 -1.20
CA ARG A 106 2.01 22.63 -0.79
C ARG A 106 1.37 21.77 0.30
N ILE A 107 1.26 20.45 0.08
CA ILE A 107 0.73 19.51 1.08
C ILE A 107 1.49 19.66 2.40
N MET A 108 2.81 19.62 2.34
CA MET A 108 3.66 19.67 3.54
C MET A 108 3.59 21.00 4.32
N LYS A 109 3.31 22.12 3.67
CA LYS A 109 3.35 23.45 4.28
C LYS A 109 1.99 24.03 4.62
N GLU A 110 0.97 23.65 3.87
CA GLU A 110 -0.33 24.35 3.88
C GLU A 110 -1.48 23.47 4.38
N THR A 111 -1.22 22.17 4.57
CA THR A 111 -2.28 21.22 4.93
C THR A 111 -2.03 20.62 6.31
N ASP A 112 -2.97 20.83 7.22
CA ASP A 112 -2.98 20.12 8.51
C ASP A 112 -3.52 18.71 8.29
N PRO A 113 -2.72 17.66 8.53
CA PRO A 113 -3.18 16.31 8.36
C PRO A 113 -4.23 15.93 9.41
N PRO A 114 -5.11 14.98 9.11
CA PRO A 114 -5.98 14.41 10.13
C PRO A 114 -5.14 13.77 11.25
N LEU A 115 -5.59 13.90 12.48
CA LEU A 115 -4.94 13.29 13.65
C LEU A 115 -4.84 11.75 13.52
N ILE A 116 -5.83 11.16 12.89
CA ILE A 116 -5.88 9.72 12.61
C ILE A 116 -6.24 9.55 11.13
N PRO A 117 -5.32 9.08 10.30
CA PRO A 117 -5.62 8.76 8.91
C PRO A 117 -6.67 7.65 8.79
N SER A 118 -7.51 7.75 7.78
CA SER A 118 -8.46 6.67 7.42
C SER A 118 -8.09 6.08 6.07
N PRO A 119 -8.40 4.82 5.81
CA PRO A 119 -8.35 4.28 4.46
C PRO A 119 -9.16 5.11 3.49
N LEU A 120 -8.66 5.26 2.27
CA LEU A 120 -9.31 6.00 1.21
C LEU A 120 -10.01 5.04 0.23
N PRO A 121 -11.14 5.43 -0.36
CA PRO A 121 -11.83 4.60 -1.33
C PRO A 121 -11.06 4.49 -2.64
N ILE A 122 -11.06 3.30 -3.25
CA ILE A 122 -10.59 3.08 -4.61
C ILE A 122 -11.67 3.56 -5.57
N ILE A 123 -11.46 4.71 -6.21
CA ILE A 123 -12.36 5.28 -7.21
C ILE A 123 -12.26 4.51 -8.54
N PRO A 124 -13.21 4.67 -9.48
CA PRO A 124 -13.21 3.93 -10.76
C PRO A 124 -11.91 4.07 -11.55
N GLU A 125 -11.33 5.25 -11.63
CA GLU A 125 -10.07 5.51 -12.33
C GLU A 125 -8.90 4.73 -11.73
N LEU A 126 -8.83 4.69 -10.41
CA LEU A 126 -7.83 3.90 -9.69
C LEU A 126 -8.08 2.40 -9.83
N GLN A 127 -9.36 1.98 -9.86
CA GLN A 127 -9.71 0.59 -10.13
C GLN A 127 -9.24 0.12 -11.50
N HIS A 128 -9.47 0.89 -12.56
CA HIS A 128 -8.97 0.58 -13.91
C HIS A 128 -7.45 0.48 -13.96
N PHE A 129 -6.75 1.38 -13.26
CA PHE A 129 -5.30 1.30 -13.10
C PHE A 129 -4.88 -0.03 -12.46
N LEU A 130 -5.51 -0.43 -11.35
CA LEU A 130 -5.19 -1.66 -10.61
C LEU A 130 -5.49 -2.91 -11.43
N GLU A 131 -6.58 -2.96 -12.18
CA GLU A 131 -6.92 -4.06 -13.09
C GLU A 131 -5.88 -4.21 -14.20
N SER A 132 -5.47 -3.09 -14.80
CA SER A 132 -4.40 -3.06 -15.79
C SER A 132 -3.06 -3.53 -15.19
N ALA A 133 -2.69 -3.03 -14.01
CA ALA A 133 -1.47 -3.44 -13.32
C ALA A 133 -1.49 -4.93 -13.00
N ARG A 134 -2.61 -5.46 -12.49
CA ARG A 134 -2.80 -6.90 -12.20
C ARG A 134 -2.56 -7.76 -13.43
N THR A 135 -3.07 -7.36 -14.58
CA THR A 135 -2.88 -8.08 -15.85
C THR A 135 -1.40 -8.20 -16.22
N TYR A 136 -0.65 -7.10 -16.15
CA TYR A 136 0.79 -7.12 -16.44
C TYR A 136 1.58 -7.94 -15.43
N LEU A 137 1.23 -7.86 -14.13
CA LEU A 137 1.89 -8.60 -13.06
C LEU A 137 1.68 -10.11 -13.20
N SER A 138 0.46 -10.54 -13.53
CA SER A 138 0.14 -11.97 -13.73
C SER A 138 0.88 -12.57 -14.91
N GLU A 139 1.08 -11.83 -15.98
CA GLU A 139 1.77 -12.28 -17.18
C GLU A 139 3.31 -12.24 -17.06
N LYS A 140 3.87 -11.76 -15.96
CA LYS A 140 5.33 -11.57 -15.75
C LYS A 140 6.01 -10.76 -16.86
N LYS A 141 5.27 -9.87 -17.51
CA LYS A 141 5.72 -9.07 -18.67
C LYS A 141 6.04 -7.62 -18.31
N ILE A 142 6.35 -7.36 -17.06
CA ILE A 142 6.65 -6.00 -16.63
C ILE A 142 8.12 -5.68 -16.92
N CYS A 143 8.36 -4.72 -17.79
CA CYS A 143 9.67 -4.10 -17.96
C CYS A 143 9.75 -2.79 -17.16
N ARG A 144 10.97 -2.28 -16.99
CA ARG A 144 11.24 -1.04 -16.25
C ARG A 144 10.48 0.17 -16.81
N ASP A 145 10.40 0.27 -18.12
CA ASP A 145 9.73 1.41 -18.79
C ASP A 145 8.23 1.39 -18.53
N LEU A 146 7.60 0.21 -18.58
CA LEU A 146 6.18 0.04 -18.25
C LEU A 146 5.92 0.37 -16.79
N LEU A 147 6.78 -0.07 -15.86
CA LEU A 147 6.67 0.31 -14.45
C LEU A 147 6.79 1.81 -14.25
N SER A 148 7.74 2.47 -14.93
CA SER A 148 7.89 3.92 -14.87
C SER A 148 6.64 4.65 -15.37
N LEU A 149 6.03 4.16 -16.47
CA LEU A 149 4.79 4.71 -16.98
C LEU A 149 3.63 4.53 -16.01
N LYS A 150 3.50 3.32 -15.44
CA LYS A 150 2.46 3.02 -14.43
C LYS A 150 2.61 3.85 -13.17
N ARG A 151 3.82 4.17 -12.74
CA ARG A 151 4.06 5.09 -11.63
C ARG A 151 3.54 6.50 -11.92
N LYS A 152 3.83 7.02 -13.12
CA LYS A 152 3.34 8.35 -13.53
C LYS A 152 1.81 8.37 -13.60
N GLU A 153 1.21 7.31 -14.13
CA GLU A 153 -0.25 7.17 -14.17
C GLU A 153 -0.85 7.17 -12.76
N LEU A 154 -0.30 6.38 -11.84
CA LEU A 154 -0.75 6.36 -10.43
C LEU A 154 -0.60 7.73 -9.77
N ALA A 155 0.56 8.37 -9.92
CA ALA A 155 0.81 9.70 -9.37
C ALA A 155 -0.19 10.74 -9.90
N PHE A 156 -0.54 10.65 -11.20
CA PHE A 156 -1.55 11.51 -11.80
C PHE A 156 -2.94 11.24 -11.23
N ILE A 157 -3.35 9.98 -11.13
CA ILE A 157 -4.66 9.60 -10.56
C ILE A 157 -4.77 10.10 -9.12
N LEU A 158 -3.82 9.78 -8.27
CA LEU A 158 -3.83 10.24 -6.89
C LEU A 158 -3.82 11.76 -6.82
N GLY A 159 -2.97 12.38 -7.64
CA GLY A 159 -2.84 13.83 -7.69
C GLY A 159 -4.06 14.58 -8.21
N TYR A 160 -4.87 14.02 -9.05
CA TYR A 160 -6.02 14.68 -9.66
C TYR A 160 -7.33 14.42 -8.92
N PHE A 161 -7.53 13.21 -8.42
CA PHE A 161 -8.83 12.79 -7.88
C PHE A 161 -8.92 12.81 -6.35
N TYR A 162 -7.80 12.84 -5.63
CA TYR A 162 -7.80 12.91 -4.17
C TYR A 162 -7.38 14.31 -3.70
N SER A 163 -7.98 14.78 -2.61
CA SER A 163 -7.68 16.11 -2.07
C SER A 163 -6.28 16.17 -1.44
N ASP A 164 -5.72 17.38 -1.33
CA ASP A 164 -4.45 17.57 -0.63
C ASP A 164 -4.57 17.15 0.85
N TYR A 165 -5.74 17.30 1.46
CA TYR A 165 -6.03 16.83 2.82
C TYR A 165 -5.94 15.31 2.94
N ASP A 166 -6.56 14.55 2.01
CA ASP A 166 -6.47 13.09 1.98
C ASP A 166 -5.02 12.65 1.81
N LEU A 167 -4.28 13.32 0.94
CA LEU A 167 -2.88 13.00 0.67
C LEU A 167 -1.93 13.48 1.77
N ALA A 168 -2.29 14.51 2.53
CA ALA A 168 -1.50 15.00 3.65
C ALA A 168 -1.38 13.97 4.77
N SER A 169 -2.42 13.18 4.99
CA SER A 169 -2.37 12.07 5.95
C SER A 169 -1.24 11.08 5.67
N PHE A 170 -0.76 11.04 4.43
CA PHE A 170 0.30 10.16 3.95
C PHE A 170 1.72 10.74 4.11
N THR A 171 1.84 12.06 4.23
CA THR A 171 3.14 12.75 4.17
C THR A 171 3.59 13.29 5.51
N ILE A 172 2.65 13.54 6.44
CA ILE A 172 2.93 14.22 7.69
C ILE A 172 2.63 13.27 8.85
N LEU A 173 3.66 12.93 9.60
CA LEU A 173 3.51 12.14 10.82
C LEU A 173 3.11 13.07 11.98
N PRO A 174 2.08 12.75 12.77
CA PRO A 174 1.78 13.48 13.99
C PRO A 174 2.98 13.48 14.93
N GLU A 175 3.44 14.63 15.39
CA GLU A 175 4.50 14.71 16.37
C GLU A 175 4.01 14.22 17.74
N GLY A 176 4.82 13.43 18.45
CA GLY A 176 4.70 13.22 19.89
C GLY A 176 4.04 11.92 20.39
N VAL A 177 3.50 11.05 19.52
CA VAL A 177 2.97 9.74 19.96
C VAL A 177 3.86 8.61 19.44
N THR A 178 4.30 7.71 20.31
CA THR A 178 5.09 6.56 19.88
C THR A 178 4.19 5.47 19.28
N ALA A 179 4.70 4.78 18.25
CA ALA A 179 3.97 3.68 17.61
C ALA A 179 3.58 2.57 18.62
N GLU A 180 4.43 2.35 19.61
CA GLU A 180 4.22 1.35 20.65
C GLU A 180 3.03 1.67 21.56
N GLU A 181 2.84 2.93 21.93
CA GLU A 181 1.71 3.35 22.75
C GLU A 181 0.37 3.22 22.02
N MET A 182 0.33 3.51 20.72
CA MET A 182 -0.89 3.34 19.92
C MET A 182 -1.24 1.88 19.67
N ILE A 183 -0.25 1.04 19.38
CA ILE A 183 -0.43 -0.40 19.14
C ILE A 183 -0.93 -1.10 20.42
N ALA A 184 -0.33 -0.80 21.57
CA ALA A 184 -0.70 -1.40 22.85
C ALA A 184 -2.14 -1.04 23.28
N SER A 185 -2.68 0.09 22.84
CA SER A 185 -4.00 0.59 23.24
C SER A 185 -5.16 0.18 22.33
N SER A 186 -4.92 -0.52 21.21
CA SER A 186 -6.00 -0.91 20.28
C SER A 186 -6.78 -2.16 20.74
N PRO A 187 -8.03 -2.00 21.26
CA PRO A 187 -8.85 -3.14 21.69
C PRO A 187 -9.23 -4.08 20.53
N THR A 188 -9.36 -3.52 19.33
CA THR A 188 -9.71 -4.27 18.11
C THR A 188 -8.59 -5.23 17.73
N TRP A 189 -7.34 -4.77 17.82
CA TRP A 189 -6.17 -5.60 17.55
C TRP A 189 -6.04 -6.74 18.56
N GLN A 190 -6.19 -6.46 19.85
CA GLN A 190 -6.10 -7.47 20.91
C GLN A 190 -7.11 -8.60 20.72
N LYS A 191 -8.39 -8.26 20.47
CA LYS A 191 -9.45 -9.25 20.19
C LYS A 191 -9.19 -10.10 18.95
N ALA A 192 -8.68 -9.48 17.89
CA ALA A 192 -8.38 -10.19 16.64
C ALA A 192 -7.22 -11.20 16.84
N MET A 193 -6.18 -10.80 17.54
CA MET A 193 -5.04 -11.67 17.85
C MET A 193 -5.42 -12.83 18.77
N GLU A 194 -6.30 -12.62 19.74
CA GLU A 194 -6.84 -13.70 20.59
C GLU A 194 -7.63 -14.72 19.77
N SER A 195 -8.47 -14.27 18.83
CA SER A 195 -9.27 -15.16 17.98
C SER A 195 -8.41 -16.05 17.06
N VAL A 196 -7.28 -15.54 16.60
CA VAL A 196 -6.33 -16.31 15.79
C VAL A 196 -5.57 -17.34 16.60
N ARG A 197 -5.14 -16.99 17.83
CA ARG A 197 -4.44 -17.91 18.74
C ARG A 197 -5.32 -19.09 19.16
N VAL A 198 -6.59 -18.87 19.42
CA VAL A 198 -7.54 -19.94 19.77
C VAL A 198 -7.70 -20.94 18.63
N ASN A 199 -7.78 -20.47 17.39
CA ASN A 199 -7.95 -21.32 16.21
C ASN A 199 -6.68 -22.09 15.81
N SER A 200 -5.48 -21.63 16.19
CA SER A 200 -4.21 -22.32 15.90
C SER A 200 -3.90 -23.51 16.85
N HIS A 201 -4.65 -23.64 17.93
CA HIS A 201 -4.50 -24.76 18.90
C HIS A 201 -5.55 -25.85 18.71
N SER A 202 -6.41 -25.74 17.68
CA SER A 202 -7.50 -26.68 17.40
C SER A 202 -7.27 -27.52 16.14
N VAL A 203 -6.02 -27.67 15.68
CA VAL A 203 -5.62 -28.53 14.54
C VAL A 203 -4.64 -29.59 15.01
#